data_c0a7738bedc3e29649ad75afb7d9da21
#
_entry.id   c0a7738bedc3e29649ad75afb7d9da21
#
_cell.length_a   1.000
_cell.length_b   1.000
_cell.length_c   1.000
_cell.angle_alpha   90.00
_cell.angle_beta   90.00
_cell.angle_gamma   90.00
#
_symmetry.space_group_name_H-M   'P 1'
#
loop_
_entity.id
_entity.type
_entity.pdbx_description
1 polymer ?
#
loop_
_entity_poly.entity_id
_entity_poly.type
_entity_poly.pdbx_seq_one_letter_code
_entity_poly.pdbx_strand_id
1 'polypeptide(L)' 'LRAFHDQIFQDCQEVSSGDKNVLFKMKELWCYLGTLFPDKEKQLKKIRKAEKLDRYEAAVEEILYF' A
#
# COMPACT_ATOMS: atom_id res chain seq x y z
N LEU A 1 -2.15 -12.99 2.38
CA LEU A 1 -1.73 -11.60 2.62
C LEU A 1 -2.30 -10.64 1.59
N ARG A 2 -2.32 -11.06 0.33
CA ARG A 2 -2.91 -10.25 -0.73
C ARG A 2 -4.38 -9.98 -0.48
N ALA A 3 -5.14 -11.00 -0.12
CA ALA A 3 -6.56 -10.84 0.17
C ALA A 3 -6.78 -9.90 1.35
N PHE A 4 -5.93 -9.99 2.35
CA PHE A 4 -5.97 -9.12 3.51
C PHE A 4 -5.74 -7.65 3.10
N HIS A 5 -4.70 -7.42 2.29
CA HIS A 5 -4.38 -6.10 1.80
C HIS A 5 -5.51 -5.51 0.95
N ASP A 6 -6.03 -6.32 0.01
CA ASP A 6 -7.07 -5.86 -0.89
C ASP A 6 -8.35 -5.49 -0.13
N GLN A 7 -8.69 -6.25 0.89
CA GLN A 7 -9.86 -5.96 1.71
C GLN A 7 -9.71 -4.64 2.45
N ILE A 8 -8.55 -4.40 3.06
CA ILE A 8 -8.31 -3.16 3.77
C ILE A 8 -8.29 -1.97 2.81
N PHE A 9 -7.69 -2.15 1.65
CA PHE A 9 -7.63 -1.10 0.64
C PHE A 9 -9.03 -0.70 0.19
N GLN A 10 -9.87 -1.68 -0.08
CA GLN A 10 -11.25 -1.44 -0.48
C GLN A 10 -12.03 -0.74 0.64
N ASP A 11 -11.89 -1.21 1.87
CA ASP A 11 -12.55 -0.59 3.02
C ASP A 11 -12.14 0.87 3.18
N CYS A 12 -10.87 1.16 3.02
CA CYS A 12 -10.37 2.53 3.10
C CYS A 12 -10.97 3.41 2.01
N GLN A 13 -11.12 2.88 0.81
CA GLN A 13 -11.72 3.63 -0.30
C GLN A 13 -13.18 3.95 -0.04
N GLU A 14 -13.91 3.05 0.62
CA GLU A 14 -15.31 3.26 0.95
C GLU A 14 -15.50 4.28 2.07
N VAL A 15 -14.61 4.27 3.05
CA VAL A 15 -14.73 5.12 4.23
C VAL A 15 -14.14 6.51 4.00
N SER A 16 -13.05 6.59 3.26
CA SER A 16 -12.33 7.84 3.03
C SER A 16 -12.83 8.54 1.79
N SER A 17 -12.98 9.85 1.88
CA SER A 17 -13.54 10.66 0.79
C SER A 17 -12.47 11.26 -0.13
N GLY A 18 -11.30 10.67 -0.21
CA GLY A 18 -10.26 11.20 -1.08
C GLY A 18 -9.07 10.26 -1.18
N ASP A 19 -8.45 10.27 -2.34
CA ASP A 19 -7.29 9.41 -2.62
C ASP A 19 -6.15 9.64 -1.63
N LYS A 20 -5.94 10.88 -1.22
CA LYS A 20 -4.87 11.21 -0.28
C LYS A 20 -5.07 10.54 1.07
N ASN A 21 -6.31 10.50 1.54
CA ASN A 21 -6.62 9.86 2.82
C ASN A 21 -6.41 8.36 2.75
N VAL A 22 -6.86 7.76 1.65
CA VAL A 22 -6.65 6.32 1.42
C VAL A 22 -5.16 6.02 1.37
N LEU A 23 -4.43 6.81 0.60
CA LEU A 23 -2.99 6.62 0.43
C LEU A 23 -2.26 6.73 1.78
N PHE A 24 -2.62 7.72 2.58
CA PHE A 24 -2.01 7.92 3.89
C PHE A 24 -2.23 6.70 4.79
N LYS A 25 -3.46 6.20 4.83
CA LYS A 25 -3.77 5.02 5.65
C LYS A 25 -3.04 3.78 5.18
N MET A 26 -2.94 3.61 3.88
CA MET A 26 -2.23 2.45 3.34
C MET A 26 -0.73 2.55 3.59
N LYS A 27 -0.17 3.75 3.58
CA LYS A 27 1.23 3.93 3.94
C LYS A 27 1.48 3.53 5.40
N GLU A 28 0.56 3.87 6.29
CA GLU A 28 0.67 3.46 7.69
C GLU A 28 0.63 1.94 7.83
N LEU A 29 -0.27 1.30 7.08
CA LEU A 29 -0.35 -0.15 7.08
C LEU A 29 0.97 -0.77 6.62
N TRP A 30 1.60 -0.19 5.61
CA TRP A 30 2.85 -0.70 5.10
C TRP A 30 4.04 -0.47 6.02
N CYS A 31 3.96 0.47 6.94
CA CYS A 31 4.95 0.56 8.01
C CYS A 31 4.98 -0.72 8.83
N TYR A 32 3.83 -1.35 8.95
CA TYR A 32 3.68 -2.63 9.62
C TYR A 32 4.06 -3.80 8.74
N LEU A 33 3.41 -3.87 7.56
CA LEU A 33 3.64 -4.97 6.64
C LEU A 33 5.05 -5.00 6.08
N GLY A 34 5.67 -3.84 6.01
CA GLY A 34 7.04 -3.75 5.51
C GLY A 34 8.03 -4.58 6.31
N THR A 35 7.75 -4.82 7.58
CA THR A 35 8.63 -5.65 8.41
C THR A 35 8.60 -7.11 7.99
N LEU A 36 7.56 -7.51 7.26
CA LEU A 36 7.42 -8.88 6.77
C LEU A 36 8.17 -9.10 5.45
N PHE A 37 8.62 -8.03 4.82
CA PHE A 37 9.27 -8.09 3.52
C PHE A 37 10.62 -7.36 3.53
N PRO A 38 11.59 -7.87 4.30
CA PRO A 38 12.89 -7.19 4.38
C PRO A 38 13.63 -7.14 3.05
N ASP A 39 13.32 -8.05 2.14
CA ASP A 39 13.94 -8.09 0.81
C ASP A 39 13.33 -7.14 -0.19
N LYS A 40 12.25 -6.47 0.20
CA LYS A 40 11.50 -5.59 -0.69
C LYS A 40 11.63 -4.12 -0.34
N GLU A 41 12.76 -3.72 0.20
CA GLU A 41 12.98 -2.32 0.59
C GLU A 41 12.78 -1.34 -0.54
N LYS A 42 13.19 -1.68 -1.75
CA LYS A 42 13.04 -0.78 -2.90
C LYS A 42 11.58 -0.50 -3.17
N GLN A 43 10.76 -1.53 -3.16
CA GLN A 43 9.32 -1.40 -3.38
C GLN A 43 8.65 -0.66 -2.22
N LEU A 44 9.11 -0.93 -1.01
CA LEU A 44 8.58 -0.23 0.16
C LEU A 44 8.88 1.26 0.11
N LYS A 45 10.06 1.65 -0.37
CA LYS A 45 10.38 3.05 -0.56
C LYS A 45 9.48 3.68 -1.60
N LYS A 46 9.16 2.97 -2.67
CA LYS A 46 8.23 3.46 -3.69
C LYS A 46 6.86 3.73 -3.09
N ILE A 47 6.39 2.84 -2.21
CA ILE A 47 5.12 3.03 -1.52
C ILE A 47 5.16 4.31 -0.68
N ARG A 48 6.22 4.52 0.07
CA ARG A 48 6.36 5.71 0.92
C ARG A 48 6.41 7.00 0.11
N LYS A 49 7.00 6.94 -1.08
CA LYS A 49 7.14 8.12 -1.95
C LYS A 49 5.96 8.32 -2.88
N ALA A 50 5.05 7.36 -2.93
CA ALA A 50 3.89 7.45 -3.81
C ALA A 50 3.01 8.63 -3.40
N GLU A 51 2.65 9.45 -4.38
CA GLU A 51 1.78 10.59 -4.17
C GLU A 51 0.39 10.35 -4.75
N LYS A 52 0.24 9.29 -5.53
CA LYS A 52 -1.02 8.91 -6.14
C LYS A 52 -1.27 7.42 -5.95
N LEU A 53 -2.54 7.04 -5.94
CA LEU A 53 -2.91 5.64 -5.77
C LEU A 53 -2.36 4.76 -6.88
N ASP A 54 -2.29 5.27 -8.11
CA ASP A 54 -1.72 4.51 -9.22
C ASP A 54 -0.29 4.08 -8.94
N ARG A 55 0.50 5.00 -8.42
CA ARG A 55 1.89 4.72 -8.05
C ARG A 55 1.96 3.74 -6.88
N TYR A 56 1.09 3.93 -5.92
CA TYR A 56 1.01 3.04 -4.78
C TYR A 56 0.68 1.61 -5.22
N GLU A 57 -0.34 1.46 -6.04
CA GLU A 57 -0.76 0.15 -6.51
C GLU A 57 0.33 -0.56 -7.32
N ALA A 58 1.04 0.19 -8.15
CA ALA A 58 2.14 -0.38 -8.92
C ALA A 58 3.23 -0.95 -8.01
N ALA A 59 3.57 -0.21 -6.95
CA ALA A 59 4.57 -0.67 -5.99
C ALA A 59 4.08 -1.91 -5.23
N VAL A 60 2.81 -1.92 -4.84
CA VAL A 60 2.22 -3.06 -4.13
C VAL A 60 2.23 -4.30 -5.01
N GLU A 61 1.91 -4.15 -6.30
CA GLU A 61 1.94 -5.28 -7.21
C GLU A 61 3.32 -5.89 -7.29
N GLU A 62 4.36 -5.08 -7.29
CA GLU A 62 5.73 -5.60 -7.31
C GLU A 62 6.05 -6.44 -6.07
N ILE A 63 5.38 -6.19 -4.96
CA ILE A 63 5.59 -6.93 -3.73
C ILE A 63 4.71 -8.18 -3.65
N LEU A 64 3.44 -8.04 -3.98
CA LEU A 64 2.45 -9.09 -3.74
C LEU A 64 2.14 -9.99 -4.93
N TYR A 65 2.48 -9.55 -6.13
CA TYR A 65 2.10 -10.26 -7.35
C TYR A 65 3.26 -10.90 -8.10
N PHE A 66 4.40 -11.15 -7.47
CA PHE A 66 5.52 -11.67 -8.17
C PHE A 66 5.65 -13.10 -8.09
#